data_1acc798d8247f0c727eb145cb3027ed2
#
_entry.id   1acc798d8247f0c727eb145cb3027ed2
#
_cell.length_a   1.000
_cell.length_b   1.000
_cell.length_c   1.000
_cell.angle_alpha   90.00
_cell.angle_beta   90.00
_cell.angle_gamma   90.00
#
_symmetry.space_group_name_H-M   'P 1'
#
loop_
_entity.id
_entity.type
_entity.pdbx_description
1 polymer ?
#
loop_
_entity_poly.entity_id
_entity_poly.type
_entity_poly.pdbx_seq_one_letter_code
_entity_poly.pdbx_strand_id
1 'polypeptide(L)'
;MKQLIFIDDKKIKPDYKNWVPESLLKNLMFASIAAFILFIVFGVSDLVFSGRIRLICALILGYATLKLTFFAIWMRVLHRAFDYNGKRKLAKVIIEGTADYVKIPDGGLGLDVGCGSGALTIACAKRNQKAIMVGCDIWRGSYKSEFSKELCENNAKLEGIENVRFEEGNAVNLPFEDESFDTVTSNYLYHNIRGKNKQKLLLETFRVLKKGGVFVIHDLMSKSRYGDMNKFIEKLKKEGYQDVQLIDTTKDIFMGHKEALLLGLYGSTLLIGRK
;
A
#
# COMPACT_ATOMS: atom_id res chain seq x y z
N MET A 1 -36.99 16.71 33.44
CA MET A 1 -36.99 16.38 32.02
C MET A 1 -35.57 15.97 31.66
N LYS A 2 -35.26 14.65 31.63
CA LYS A 2 -33.96 14.13 31.23
C LYS A 2 -33.94 14.09 29.69
N GLN A 3 -33.07 14.91 29.07
CA GLN A 3 -32.78 14.80 27.66
C GLN A 3 -32.06 13.46 27.42
N LEU A 4 -32.73 12.52 26.74
CA LEU A 4 -32.13 11.34 26.17
C LEU A 4 -31.25 11.80 25.01
N ILE A 5 -29.93 11.80 25.24
CA ILE A 5 -28.94 11.92 24.16
C ILE A 5 -28.97 10.59 23.40
N PHE A 6 -29.57 10.58 22.23
CA PHE A 6 -29.42 9.49 21.26
C PHE A 6 -27.98 9.56 20.75
N ILE A 7 -27.10 8.76 21.33
CA ILE A 7 -25.81 8.45 20.75
C ILE A 7 -26.13 7.51 19.59
N ASP A 8 -25.91 7.99 18.36
CA ASP A 8 -26.00 7.18 17.15
C ASP A 8 -24.92 6.07 17.27
N ASP A 9 -25.33 4.85 17.54
CA ASP A 9 -24.49 3.64 17.66
C ASP A 9 -23.88 3.21 16.31
N LYS A 10 -23.34 4.13 15.54
CA LYS A 10 -22.43 3.81 14.47
C LYS A 10 -21.14 3.31 15.13
N LYS A 11 -21.00 2.00 15.28
CA LYS A 11 -19.73 1.37 15.66
C LYS A 11 -18.63 2.03 14.83
N ILE A 12 -17.82 2.86 15.48
CA ILE A 12 -16.63 3.46 14.86
C ILE A 12 -15.76 2.29 14.42
N LYS A 13 -15.48 2.20 13.11
CA LYS A 13 -14.67 1.13 12.52
C LYS A 13 -13.25 1.62 12.32
N PRO A 14 -12.25 0.70 12.32
CA PRO A 14 -10.89 1.03 11.94
C PRO A 14 -10.84 1.68 10.56
N ASP A 15 -10.02 2.71 10.42
CA ASP A 15 -9.81 3.44 9.17
C ASP A 15 -8.43 3.09 8.58
N TYR A 16 -8.39 2.08 7.73
CA TYR A 16 -7.15 1.65 7.09
C TYR A 16 -6.82 2.43 5.82
N LYS A 17 -7.50 3.56 5.58
CA LYS A 17 -7.29 4.44 4.43
C LYS A 17 -7.18 3.70 3.09
N ASN A 18 -7.62 4.36 2.07
CA ASN A 18 -7.44 3.88 0.70
C ASN A 18 -6.28 4.65 0.06
N TRP A 19 -5.34 3.98 -0.60
CA TRP A 19 -4.23 4.64 -1.27
C TRP A 19 -4.66 5.56 -2.42
N VAL A 20 -5.90 5.40 -2.94
CA VAL A 20 -6.57 6.33 -3.83
C VAL A 20 -7.51 7.19 -3.01
N PRO A 21 -7.14 8.42 -2.60
CA PRO A 21 -7.97 9.23 -1.75
C PRO A 21 -9.21 9.76 -2.47
N GLU A 22 -10.30 9.96 -1.74
CA GLU A 22 -11.54 10.53 -2.31
C GLU A 22 -11.34 11.93 -2.89
N SER A 23 -10.44 12.73 -2.30
CA SER A 23 -10.09 14.05 -2.81
C SER A 23 -9.55 13.99 -4.23
N LEU A 24 -8.69 13.00 -4.54
CA LEU A 24 -8.18 12.77 -5.89
C LEU A 24 -9.33 12.44 -6.86
N LEU A 25 -10.27 11.59 -6.45
CA LEU A 25 -11.42 11.23 -7.29
C LEU A 25 -12.30 12.44 -7.60
N LYS A 26 -12.58 13.28 -6.60
CA LYS A 26 -13.33 14.54 -6.76
C LYS A 26 -12.62 15.50 -7.71
N ASN A 27 -11.31 15.70 -7.49
CA ASN A 27 -10.50 16.61 -8.33
C ASN A 27 -10.44 16.13 -9.80
N LEU A 28 -10.27 14.84 -10.04
CA LEU A 28 -10.28 14.27 -11.40
C LEU A 28 -11.64 14.41 -12.06
N MET A 29 -12.73 14.21 -11.33
CA MET A 29 -14.08 14.44 -11.83
C MET A 29 -14.30 15.91 -12.24
N PHE A 30 -13.94 16.85 -11.37
CA PHE A 30 -14.04 18.28 -11.68
C PHE A 30 -13.17 18.68 -12.88
N ALA A 31 -11.93 18.20 -12.94
CA ALA A 31 -11.03 18.44 -14.07
C ALA A 31 -11.60 17.89 -15.39
N SER A 32 -12.20 16.70 -15.36
CA SER A 32 -12.84 16.10 -16.53
C SER A 32 -14.04 16.91 -17.00
N ILE A 33 -14.89 17.37 -16.08
CA ILE A 33 -16.04 18.23 -16.40
C ILE A 33 -15.58 19.57 -16.98
N ALA A 34 -14.58 20.21 -16.35
CA ALA A 34 -14.04 21.47 -16.83
C ALA A 34 -13.43 21.33 -18.25
N ALA A 35 -12.66 20.27 -18.49
CA ALA A 35 -12.11 19.99 -19.82
C ALA A 35 -13.22 19.78 -20.87
N PHE A 36 -14.30 19.09 -20.51
CA PHE A 36 -15.44 18.89 -21.38
C PHE A 36 -16.17 20.22 -21.71
N ILE A 37 -16.37 21.08 -20.72
CA ILE A 37 -16.97 22.41 -20.94
C ILE A 37 -16.08 23.22 -21.89
N LEU A 38 -14.75 23.26 -21.65
CA LEU A 38 -13.82 23.94 -22.53
C LEU A 38 -13.83 23.37 -23.96
N PHE A 39 -13.94 22.04 -24.11
CA PHE A 39 -14.08 21.37 -25.40
C PHE A 39 -15.35 21.85 -26.13
N ILE A 40 -16.48 21.95 -25.46
CA ILE A 40 -17.72 22.43 -26.07
C ILE A 40 -17.58 23.92 -26.48
N VAL A 41 -17.09 24.77 -25.58
CA VAL A 41 -16.99 26.22 -25.81
C VAL A 41 -15.99 26.56 -26.92
N PHE A 42 -14.78 26.01 -26.90
CA PHE A 42 -13.69 26.37 -27.79
C PHE A 42 -13.50 25.44 -28.99
N GLY A 43 -13.96 24.21 -28.90
CA GLY A 43 -13.77 23.20 -29.92
C GLY A 43 -15.03 22.92 -30.77
N VAL A 44 -16.20 22.96 -30.18
CA VAL A 44 -17.46 22.58 -30.84
C VAL A 44 -18.25 23.83 -31.28
N SER A 45 -18.44 24.82 -30.37
CA SER A 45 -19.22 26.03 -30.68
C SER A 45 -18.41 27.03 -31.52
N ASP A 46 -19.14 27.87 -32.27
CA ASP A 46 -18.57 28.98 -33.02
C ASP A 46 -18.49 30.28 -32.20
N LEU A 47 -18.71 30.24 -30.88
CA LEU A 47 -18.78 31.41 -30.01
C LEU A 47 -17.47 32.16 -29.88
N VAL A 48 -16.32 31.44 -29.88
CA VAL A 48 -15.00 32.06 -29.63
C VAL A 48 -14.09 31.89 -30.82
N PHE A 49 -14.01 30.70 -31.41
CA PHE A 49 -13.13 30.39 -32.54
C PHE A 49 -13.91 29.80 -33.70
N SER A 50 -13.42 30.03 -34.93
CA SER A 50 -13.95 29.44 -36.15
C SER A 50 -12.86 28.78 -37.00
N GLY A 51 -13.24 28.03 -38.01
CA GLY A 51 -12.32 27.45 -38.99
C GLY A 51 -11.23 26.58 -38.38
N ARG A 52 -9.98 26.77 -38.81
CA ARG A 52 -8.85 25.90 -38.39
C ARG A 52 -8.52 25.99 -36.91
N ILE A 53 -8.66 27.16 -36.28
CA ILE A 53 -8.35 27.36 -34.86
C ILE A 53 -9.32 26.53 -34.01
N ARG A 54 -10.61 26.60 -34.31
CA ARG A 54 -11.64 25.75 -33.64
C ARG A 54 -11.32 24.25 -33.76
N LEU A 55 -10.93 23.79 -34.95
CA LEU A 55 -10.56 22.41 -35.18
C LEU A 55 -9.36 21.97 -34.30
N ILE A 56 -8.32 22.82 -34.22
CA ILE A 56 -7.18 22.57 -33.35
C ILE A 56 -7.60 22.49 -31.89
N CYS A 57 -8.42 23.43 -31.42
CA CYS A 57 -8.97 23.42 -30.07
C CYS A 57 -9.80 22.16 -29.82
N ALA A 58 -10.64 21.74 -30.76
CA ALA A 58 -11.43 20.52 -30.67
C ALA A 58 -10.57 19.27 -30.49
N LEU A 59 -9.50 19.13 -31.26
CA LEU A 59 -8.59 17.98 -31.15
C LEU A 59 -7.85 17.96 -29.81
N ILE A 60 -7.29 19.08 -29.38
CA ILE A 60 -6.52 19.14 -28.13
C ILE A 60 -7.44 18.94 -26.92
N LEU A 61 -8.53 19.71 -26.81
CA LEU A 61 -9.44 19.65 -25.67
C LEU A 61 -10.25 18.36 -25.65
N GLY A 62 -10.64 17.82 -26.82
CA GLY A 62 -11.28 16.52 -26.95
C GLY A 62 -10.37 15.40 -26.45
N TYR A 63 -9.09 15.38 -26.84
CA TYR A 63 -8.10 14.42 -26.34
C TYR A 63 -7.90 14.56 -24.82
N ALA A 64 -7.75 15.79 -24.32
CA ALA A 64 -7.61 16.05 -22.88
C ALA A 64 -8.82 15.54 -22.08
N THR A 65 -10.04 15.81 -22.57
CA THR A 65 -11.29 15.32 -21.97
C THR A 65 -11.34 13.82 -21.92
N LEU A 66 -11.09 13.14 -23.03
CA LEU A 66 -11.09 11.67 -23.08
C LEU A 66 -10.07 11.07 -22.12
N LYS A 67 -8.85 11.61 -22.10
CA LYS A 67 -7.79 11.14 -21.20
C LYS A 67 -8.12 11.33 -19.72
N LEU A 68 -8.63 12.52 -19.35
CA LEU A 68 -9.01 12.81 -17.96
C LEU A 68 -10.19 11.94 -17.51
N THR A 69 -11.20 11.78 -18.37
CA THR A 69 -12.35 10.92 -18.08
C THR A 69 -11.94 9.45 -17.90
N PHE A 70 -11.12 8.93 -18.82
CA PHE A 70 -10.58 7.58 -18.70
C PHE A 70 -9.83 7.40 -17.39
N PHE A 71 -8.94 8.35 -17.04
CA PHE A 71 -8.16 8.29 -15.82
C PHE A 71 -9.04 8.40 -14.57
N ALA A 72 -10.07 9.26 -14.57
CA ALA A 72 -11.03 9.38 -13.48
C ALA A 72 -11.81 8.07 -13.24
N ILE A 73 -12.28 7.43 -14.33
CA ILE A 73 -12.98 6.14 -14.26
C ILE A 73 -12.03 5.06 -13.72
N TRP A 74 -10.80 4.99 -14.24
CA TRP A 74 -9.81 4.00 -13.80
C TRP A 74 -9.46 4.16 -12.33
N MET A 75 -9.19 5.38 -11.86
CA MET A 75 -8.93 5.64 -10.44
C MET A 75 -10.12 5.29 -9.55
N ARG A 76 -11.36 5.45 -10.06
CA ARG A 76 -12.56 5.01 -9.34
C ARG A 76 -12.66 3.49 -9.23
N VAL A 77 -12.26 2.77 -10.28
CA VAL A 77 -12.18 1.29 -10.25
C VAL A 77 -11.14 0.85 -9.21
N LEU A 78 -9.96 1.48 -9.21
CA LEU A 78 -8.91 1.22 -8.22
C LEU A 78 -9.41 1.48 -6.80
N HIS A 79 -10.00 2.64 -6.54
CA HIS A 79 -10.54 2.98 -5.22
C HIS A 79 -11.54 1.92 -4.72
N ARG A 80 -12.48 1.49 -5.57
CA ARG A 80 -13.46 0.46 -5.21
C ARG A 80 -12.84 -0.91 -4.97
N ALA A 81 -11.81 -1.29 -5.74
CA ALA A 81 -11.12 -2.56 -5.57
C ALA A 81 -10.35 -2.61 -4.25
N PHE A 82 -9.67 -1.51 -3.90
CA PHE A 82 -8.83 -1.40 -2.71
C PHE A 82 -9.58 -0.99 -1.44
N ASP A 83 -10.86 -0.64 -1.52
CA ASP A 83 -11.66 -0.34 -0.33
C ASP A 83 -11.65 -1.55 0.62
N TYR A 84 -11.08 -1.34 1.82
CA TYR A 84 -10.88 -2.38 2.82
C TYR A 84 -12.20 -3.05 3.26
N ASN A 85 -13.28 -2.28 3.27
CA ASN A 85 -14.62 -2.71 3.63
C ASN A 85 -15.58 -2.86 2.44
N GLY A 86 -15.09 -2.61 1.21
CA GLY A 86 -15.85 -2.67 -0.04
C GLY A 86 -16.21 -4.09 -0.47
N LYS A 87 -16.70 -4.24 -1.71
CA LYS A 87 -17.10 -5.56 -2.23
C LYS A 87 -15.89 -6.46 -2.52
N ARG A 88 -14.85 -5.94 -3.20
CA ARG A 88 -13.65 -6.73 -3.58
C ARG A 88 -12.70 -6.92 -2.40
N LYS A 89 -12.58 -5.91 -1.53
CA LYS A 89 -11.73 -5.94 -0.33
C LYS A 89 -10.28 -6.32 -0.63
N LEU A 90 -9.74 -5.91 -1.78
CA LEU A 90 -8.44 -6.38 -2.23
C LEU A 90 -7.33 -6.00 -1.24
N ALA A 91 -7.37 -4.77 -0.68
CA ALA A 91 -6.42 -4.38 0.36
C ALA A 91 -6.48 -5.34 1.57
N LYS A 92 -7.69 -5.69 2.02
CA LYS A 92 -7.87 -6.65 3.12
C LYS A 92 -7.34 -8.04 2.75
N VAL A 93 -7.66 -8.55 1.56
CA VAL A 93 -7.18 -9.87 1.09
C VAL A 93 -5.65 -9.93 1.10
N ILE A 94 -4.99 -8.86 0.61
CA ILE A 94 -3.53 -8.79 0.57
C ILE A 94 -2.95 -8.71 1.99
N ILE A 95 -3.47 -7.86 2.85
CA ILE A 95 -2.99 -7.67 4.23
C ILE A 95 -3.15 -8.97 5.05
N GLU A 96 -4.36 -9.53 5.06
CA GLU A 96 -4.66 -10.74 5.81
C GLU A 96 -3.84 -11.92 5.26
N GLY A 97 -3.79 -12.07 3.92
CA GLY A 97 -3.01 -13.13 3.29
C GLY A 97 -1.49 -12.99 3.51
N THR A 98 -0.95 -11.78 3.55
CA THR A 98 0.46 -11.55 3.93
C THR A 98 0.70 -11.92 5.39
N ALA A 99 -0.21 -11.53 6.29
CA ALA A 99 -0.12 -11.85 7.71
C ALA A 99 -0.17 -13.35 8.01
N ASP A 100 -0.80 -14.17 7.15
CA ASP A 100 -0.83 -15.64 7.31
C ASP A 100 0.56 -16.29 7.22
N TYR A 101 1.51 -15.64 6.51
CA TYR A 101 2.90 -16.08 6.43
C TYR A 101 3.76 -15.62 7.61
N VAL A 102 3.28 -14.63 8.40
CA VAL A 102 4.04 -14.04 9.51
C VAL A 102 3.88 -14.88 10.76
N LYS A 103 4.97 -15.54 11.18
CA LYS A 103 5.04 -16.33 12.42
C LYS A 103 6.08 -15.72 13.34
N ILE A 104 5.68 -15.44 14.57
CA ILE A 104 6.54 -14.88 15.61
C ILE A 104 6.54 -15.85 16.80
N PRO A 105 7.70 -16.23 17.35
CA PRO A 105 7.74 -17.11 18.52
C PRO A 105 7.04 -16.47 19.73
N ASP A 106 6.57 -17.28 20.66
CA ASP A 106 5.97 -16.80 21.91
C ASP A 106 6.97 -15.92 22.67
N GLY A 107 6.53 -14.72 23.07
CA GLY A 107 7.38 -13.70 23.68
C GLY A 107 8.31 -12.96 22.71
N GLY A 108 8.25 -13.28 21.41
CA GLY A 108 9.08 -12.68 20.37
C GLY A 108 8.62 -11.28 19.93
N LEU A 109 9.44 -10.68 19.07
CA LEU A 109 9.25 -9.32 18.57
C LEU A 109 9.21 -9.33 17.04
N GLY A 110 8.11 -8.82 16.46
CA GLY A 110 7.96 -8.63 15.01
C GLY A 110 8.06 -7.17 14.63
N LEU A 111 8.56 -6.88 13.42
CA LEU A 111 8.62 -5.53 12.84
C LEU A 111 7.84 -5.50 11.52
N ASP A 112 6.98 -4.51 11.36
CA ASP A 112 6.32 -4.16 10.10
C ASP A 112 6.89 -2.84 9.58
N VAL A 113 7.70 -2.92 8.51
CA VAL A 113 8.41 -1.76 7.94
C VAL A 113 7.51 -1.07 6.91
N GLY A 114 7.24 0.23 7.14
CA GLY A 114 6.31 1.02 6.32
C GLY A 114 4.85 0.67 6.63
N CYS A 115 4.50 0.66 7.89
CA CYS A 115 3.20 0.18 8.39
C CYS A 115 1.99 1.04 7.96
N GLY A 116 2.20 2.28 7.50
CA GLY A 116 1.17 3.19 7.01
C GLY A 116 0.08 3.46 8.04
N SER A 117 -1.11 2.84 7.89
CA SER A 117 -2.25 2.89 8.82
C SER A 117 -2.26 1.78 9.87
N GLY A 118 -1.22 0.95 9.94
CA GLY A 118 -1.09 -0.15 10.88
C GLY A 118 -1.82 -1.44 10.48
N ALA A 119 -2.39 -1.52 9.27
CA ALA A 119 -3.24 -2.65 8.88
C ALA A 119 -2.51 -4.01 8.96
N LEU A 120 -1.29 -4.12 8.40
CA LEU A 120 -0.52 -5.37 8.45
C LEU A 120 0.00 -5.64 9.86
N THR A 121 0.50 -4.62 10.56
CA THR A 121 0.95 -4.71 11.96
C THR A 121 -0.14 -5.34 12.84
N ILE A 122 -1.37 -4.81 12.76
CA ILE A 122 -2.52 -5.28 13.53
C ILE A 122 -2.93 -6.70 13.11
N ALA A 123 -2.96 -6.99 11.80
CA ALA A 123 -3.29 -8.32 11.30
C ALA A 123 -2.28 -9.39 11.76
N CYS A 124 -0.99 -9.05 11.82
CA CYS A 124 0.06 -9.91 12.36
C CYS A 124 -0.09 -10.11 13.87
N ALA A 125 -0.35 -9.04 14.63
CA ALA A 125 -0.55 -9.10 16.08
C ALA A 125 -1.73 -10.01 16.47
N LYS A 126 -2.84 -9.96 15.73
CA LYS A 126 -4.00 -10.84 15.93
C LYS A 126 -3.65 -12.33 15.84
N ARG A 127 -2.71 -12.69 14.95
CA ARG A 127 -2.27 -14.06 14.71
C ARG A 127 -1.19 -14.53 15.67
N ASN A 128 -0.48 -13.58 16.28
CA ASN A 128 0.67 -13.83 17.16
C ASN A 128 0.43 -13.18 18.53
N GLN A 129 -0.64 -13.60 19.22
CA GLN A 129 -1.14 -12.97 20.45
C GLN A 129 -0.14 -12.95 21.63
N LYS A 130 0.82 -13.87 21.64
CA LYS A 130 1.86 -13.94 22.67
C LYS A 130 3.16 -13.21 22.29
N ALA A 131 3.18 -12.53 21.15
CA ALA A 131 4.30 -11.74 20.65
C ALA A 131 3.92 -10.27 20.59
N ILE A 132 4.90 -9.38 20.41
CA ILE A 132 4.67 -7.95 20.21
C ILE A 132 4.97 -7.62 18.76
N MET A 133 4.07 -6.88 18.10
CA MET A 133 4.31 -6.30 16.79
C MET A 133 4.66 -4.81 16.89
N VAL A 134 5.73 -4.42 16.21
CA VAL A 134 6.15 -3.03 16.06
C VAL A 134 5.85 -2.57 14.64
N GLY A 135 4.99 -1.58 14.46
CA GLY A 135 4.81 -0.89 13.20
C GLY A 135 5.75 0.31 13.11
N CYS A 136 6.51 0.41 12.03
CA CYS A 136 7.47 1.50 11.82
C CYS A 136 7.17 2.23 10.51
N ASP A 137 7.02 3.56 10.56
CA ASP A 137 6.84 4.41 9.38
C ASP A 137 7.43 5.80 9.62
N ILE A 138 7.69 6.55 8.56
CA ILE A 138 8.13 7.95 8.66
C ILE A 138 6.96 8.92 8.83
N TRP A 139 5.74 8.52 8.46
CA TRP A 139 4.52 9.34 8.40
C TRP A 139 4.75 10.76 7.87
N ARG A 140 5.62 10.91 6.85
CA ARG A 140 6.01 12.20 6.25
C ARG A 140 5.80 12.17 4.73
N GLY A 141 5.74 13.35 4.11
CA GLY A 141 5.59 13.50 2.67
C GLY A 141 4.16 13.75 2.23
N SER A 142 3.82 13.41 0.97
CA SER A 142 2.51 13.65 0.36
C SER A 142 1.35 12.88 1.03
N TYR A 143 1.65 11.84 1.78
CA TYR A 143 0.68 11.02 2.54
C TYR A 143 0.49 11.48 3.99
N LYS A 144 1.19 12.53 4.43
CA LYS A 144 1.19 12.99 5.85
C LYS A 144 -0.19 13.34 6.40
N SER A 145 -1.13 13.77 5.55
CA SER A 145 -2.50 14.10 5.97
C SER A 145 -3.40 12.87 6.19
N GLU A 146 -2.98 11.68 5.75
CA GLU A 146 -3.81 10.48 5.73
C GLU A 146 -3.28 9.38 6.67
N PHE A 147 -1.97 9.33 6.91
CA PHE A 147 -1.32 8.33 7.76
C PHE A 147 -0.59 9.01 8.92
N SER A 148 -0.79 8.50 10.14
CA SER A 148 -0.11 8.97 11.34
C SER A 148 0.01 7.85 12.37
N LYS A 149 0.88 8.04 13.35
CA LYS A 149 1.01 7.14 14.49
C LYS A 149 -0.32 7.03 15.26
N GLU A 150 -0.98 8.17 15.50
CA GLU A 150 -2.27 8.23 16.20
C GLU A 150 -3.36 7.44 15.46
N LEU A 151 -3.36 7.46 14.11
CA LEU A 151 -4.28 6.66 13.33
C LEU A 151 -4.04 5.17 13.56
N CYS A 152 -2.78 4.73 13.58
CA CYS A 152 -2.41 3.33 13.84
C CYS A 152 -2.85 2.89 15.24
N GLU A 153 -2.58 3.71 16.26
CA GLU A 153 -2.97 3.45 17.65
C GLU A 153 -4.50 3.38 17.80
N ASN A 154 -5.23 4.30 17.15
CA ASN A 154 -6.69 4.28 17.14
C ASN A 154 -7.24 3.02 16.44
N ASN A 155 -6.66 2.62 15.31
CA ASN A 155 -7.05 1.40 14.61
C ASN A 155 -6.82 0.16 15.48
N ALA A 156 -5.68 0.05 16.15
CA ALA A 156 -5.38 -1.05 17.07
C ALA A 156 -6.40 -1.11 18.22
N LYS A 157 -6.70 0.04 18.84
CA LYS A 157 -7.70 0.15 19.90
C LYS A 157 -9.09 -0.28 19.45
N LEU A 158 -9.54 0.16 18.25
CA LEU A 158 -10.84 -0.20 17.69
C LEU A 158 -10.95 -1.69 17.34
N GLU A 159 -9.81 -2.33 17.05
CA GLU A 159 -9.72 -3.77 16.81
C GLU A 159 -9.49 -4.59 18.10
N GLY A 160 -9.35 -3.94 19.26
CA GLY A 160 -9.09 -4.58 20.55
C GLY A 160 -7.71 -5.23 20.64
N ILE A 161 -6.70 -4.68 19.95
CA ILE A 161 -5.35 -5.23 19.88
C ILE A 161 -4.41 -4.40 20.77
N GLU A 162 -3.80 -5.04 21.76
CA GLU A 162 -2.92 -4.41 22.75
C GLU A 162 -1.44 -4.77 22.56
N ASN A 163 -1.15 -5.88 21.87
CA ASN A 163 0.21 -6.36 21.62
C ASN A 163 0.86 -5.73 20.40
N VAL A 164 0.65 -4.41 20.22
CA VAL A 164 1.27 -3.59 19.17
C VAL A 164 1.85 -2.31 19.75
N ARG A 165 2.88 -1.79 19.09
CA ARG A 165 3.35 -0.43 19.27
C ARG A 165 3.76 0.16 17.92
N PHE A 166 3.77 1.50 17.84
CA PHE A 166 4.08 2.20 16.61
C PHE A 166 5.21 3.20 16.86
N GLU A 167 6.23 3.19 16.00
CA GLU A 167 7.45 3.98 16.17
C GLU A 167 7.80 4.71 14.86
N GLU A 168 8.30 5.95 14.96
CA GLU A 168 8.81 6.66 13.78
C GLU A 168 10.14 6.04 13.35
N GLY A 169 10.28 5.76 12.04
CA GLY A 169 11.53 5.27 11.49
C GLY A 169 11.54 5.22 9.97
N ASN A 170 12.74 5.32 9.41
CA ASN A 170 12.97 5.36 7.98
C ASN A 170 13.50 4.03 7.47
N ALA A 171 12.79 3.39 6.55
CA ALA A 171 13.19 2.12 5.93
C ALA A 171 14.54 2.17 5.18
N VAL A 172 15.07 3.36 4.89
CA VAL A 172 16.40 3.54 4.29
C VAL A 172 17.51 3.36 5.32
N ASN A 173 17.22 3.67 6.59
CA ASN A 173 18.11 3.50 7.74
C ASN A 173 17.22 3.33 8.98
N LEU A 174 16.94 2.09 9.34
CA LEU A 174 16.03 1.75 10.42
C LEU A 174 16.67 2.11 11.79
N PRO A 175 15.90 2.76 12.70
CA PRO A 175 16.40 3.20 14.00
C PRO A 175 16.46 2.07 15.03
N PHE A 176 16.76 0.85 14.58
CA PHE A 176 16.82 -0.34 15.42
C PHE A 176 18.21 -0.98 15.31
N GLU A 177 18.62 -1.63 16.39
CA GLU A 177 19.88 -2.39 16.45
C GLU A 177 19.82 -3.63 15.54
N ASP A 178 21.01 -4.11 15.17
CA ASP A 178 21.15 -5.36 14.43
C ASP A 178 20.52 -6.51 15.22
N GLU A 179 19.90 -7.45 14.51
CA GLU A 179 19.40 -8.69 15.10
C GLU A 179 18.43 -8.49 16.30
N SER A 180 17.60 -7.44 16.25
CA SER A 180 16.65 -7.11 17.33
C SER A 180 15.27 -7.76 17.18
N PHE A 181 14.87 -8.17 15.97
CA PHE A 181 13.55 -8.73 15.70
C PHE A 181 13.57 -10.21 15.31
N ASP A 182 12.59 -10.97 15.78
CA ASP A 182 12.44 -12.39 15.44
C ASP A 182 11.75 -12.57 14.07
N THR A 183 10.96 -11.59 13.66
CA THR A 183 10.30 -11.57 12.34
C THR A 183 10.24 -10.14 11.80
N VAL A 184 10.48 -9.97 10.49
CA VAL A 184 10.27 -8.70 9.80
C VAL A 184 9.29 -8.87 8.65
N THR A 185 8.39 -7.91 8.48
CA THR A 185 7.42 -7.88 7.38
C THR A 185 7.33 -6.49 6.77
N SER A 186 6.77 -6.41 5.57
CA SER A 186 6.44 -5.15 4.90
C SER A 186 5.45 -5.42 3.77
N ASN A 187 4.57 -4.46 3.47
CA ASN A 187 3.64 -4.57 2.37
C ASN A 187 3.59 -3.29 1.53
N TYR A 188 3.91 -3.40 0.23
CA TYR A 188 3.87 -2.33 -0.76
C TYR A 188 4.61 -1.04 -0.37
N LEU A 189 5.79 -1.17 0.26
CA LEU A 189 6.59 -0.04 0.69
C LEU A 189 7.69 0.33 -0.32
N TYR A 190 8.62 -0.62 -0.57
CA TYR A 190 9.92 -0.30 -1.16
C TYR A 190 9.83 0.20 -2.60
N HIS A 191 8.84 -0.26 -3.38
CA HIS A 191 8.67 0.25 -4.75
C HIS A 191 8.40 1.76 -4.80
N ASN A 192 7.90 2.35 -3.70
CA ASN A 192 7.63 3.79 -3.56
C ASN A 192 8.88 4.62 -3.21
N ILE A 193 9.94 4.01 -2.68
CA ILE A 193 11.16 4.71 -2.28
C ILE A 193 12.00 5.00 -3.53
N ARG A 194 11.97 6.26 -4.01
CA ARG A 194 12.64 6.68 -5.25
C ARG A 194 14.17 6.74 -5.07
N GLY A 195 14.91 6.54 -6.18
CA GLY A 195 16.36 6.75 -6.24
C GLY A 195 17.21 5.81 -5.39
N LYS A 196 16.62 4.75 -4.79
CA LYS A 196 17.33 3.77 -3.98
C LYS A 196 17.26 2.37 -4.58
N ASN A 197 18.35 1.62 -4.45
CA ASN A 197 18.40 0.21 -4.83
C ASN A 197 17.51 -0.61 -3.88
N LYS A 198 16.49 -1.30 -4.41
CA LYS A 198 15.50 -2.02 -3.61
C LYS A 198 16.11 -3.22 -2.86
N GLN A 199 17.05 -3.91 -3.47
CA GLN A 199 17.77 -5.02 -2.80
C GLN A 199 18.58 -4.53 -1.60
N LYS A 200 19.21 -3.34 -1.69
CA LYS A 200 19.88 -2.74 -0.53
C LYS A 200 18.92 -2.37 0.60
N LEU A 201 17.71 -1.90 0.26
CA LEU A 201 16.66 -1.62 1.25
C LEU A 201 16.16 -2.92 1.93
N LEU A 202 16.05 -4.01 1.18
CA LEU A 202 15.76 -5.32 1.76
C LEU A 202 16.87 -5.77 2.73
N LEU A 203 18.15 -5.60 2.36
CA LEU A 203 19.27 -5.94 3.24
C LEU A 203 19.28 -5.09 4.51
N GLU A 204 18.90 -3.80 4.44
CA GLU A 204 18.71 -2.96 5.63
C GLU A 204 17.62 -3.52 6.55
N THR A 205 16.51 -3.96 5.98
CA THR A 205 15.44 -4.63 6.76
C THR A 205 15.93 -5.96 7.36
N PHE A 206 16.74 -6.72 6.64
CA PHE A 206 17.32 -7.98 7.15
C PHE A 206 18.42 -7.75 8.16
N ARG A 207 19.05 -6.57 8.21
CA ARG A 207 20.02 -6.23 9.26
C ARG A 207 19.41 -6.37 10.64
N VAL A 208 18.23 -5.82 10.85
CA VAL A 208 17.53 -5.83 12.14
C VAL A 208 16.88 -7.18 12.48
N LEU A 209 16.84 -8.13 11.53
CA LEU A 209 16.33 -9.48 11.75
C LEU A 209 17.38 -10.35 12.42
N LYS A 210 17.01 -11.06 13.48
CA LYS A 210 17.87 -12.04 14.18
C LYS A 210 18.26 -13.19 13.26
N LYS A 211 19.37 -13.85 13.54
CA LYS A 211 19.73 -15.14 12.93
C LYS A 211 18.65 -16.17 13.25
N GLY A 212 18.22 -16.92 12.25
CA GLY A 212 17.07 -17.84 12.36
C GLY A 212 15.70 -17.16 12.28
N GLY A 213 15.65 -15.81 12.26
CA GLY A 213 14.43 -15.05 12.14
C GLY A 213 13.80 -15.13 10.74
N VAL A 214 12.50 -14.85 10.65
CA VAL A 214 11.70 -14.97 9.43
C VAL A 214 11.45 -13.60 8.79
N PHE A 215 11.55 -13.52 7.48
CA PHE A 215 11.11 -12.34 6.73
C PHE A 215 9.96 -12.66 5.78
N VAL A 216 9.00 -11.75 5.69
CA VAL A 216 7.82 -11.83 4.81
C VAL A 216 7.59 -10.47 4.17
N ILE A 217 8.04 -10.29 2.95
CA ILE A 217 7.99 -9.01 2.25
C ILE A 217 7.09 -9.13 1.02
N HIS A 218 6.01 -8.37 0.99
CA HIS A 218 5.11 -8.30 -0.16
C HIS A 218 5.30 -6.97 -0.89
N ASP A 219 5.66 -7.02 -2.19
CA ASP A 219 5.85 -5.79 -2.97
C ASP A 219 5.76 -6.06 -4.49
N LEU A 220 5.78 -4.98 -5.30
CA LEU A 220 5.83 -5.03 -6.76
C LEU A 220 7.26 -5.31 -7.24
N MET A 221 7.69 -6.58 -7.17
CA MET A 221 9.08 -7.00 -7.39
C MET A 221 9.42 -7.26 -8.86
N SER A 222 8.93 -6.42 -9.78
CA SER A 222 9.30 -6.52 -11.19
C SER A 222 10.81 -6.27 -11.40
N LYS A 223 11.37 -6.86 -12.48
CA LYS A 223 12.80 -6.72 -12.82
C LYS A 223 13.21 -5.26 -13.00
N SER A 224 12.33 -4.40 -13.53
CA SER A 224 12.61 -2.96 -13.71
C SER A 224 12.72 -2.19 -12.40
N ARG A 225 12.04 -2.64 -11.33
CA ARG A 225 12.04 -1.98 -10.01
C ARG A 225 13.10 -2.54 -9.07
N TYR A 226 13.25 -3.85 -9.04
CA TYR A 226 14.08 -4.57 -8.06
C TYR A 226 15.36 -5.17 -8.66
N GLY A 227 15.51 -5.15 -9.99
CA GLY A 227 16.57 -5.91 -10.66
C GLY A 227 16.25 -7.40 -10.73
N ASP A 228 17.28 -8.21 -10.84
CA ASP A 228 17.14 -9.66 -10.92
C ASP A 228 16.98 -10.29 -9.53
N MET A 229 15.74 -10.58 -9.14
CA MET A 229 15.43 -11.15 -7.84
C MET A 229 15.85 -12.62 -7.71
N ASN A 230 15.97 -13.38 -8.82
CA ASN A 230 16.50 -14.74 -8.75
C ASN A 230 17.97 -14.74 -8.34
N LYS A 231 18.78 -13.87 -8.95
CA LYS A 231 20.17 -13.68 -8.56
C LYS A 231 20.30 -13.17 -7.12
N PHE A 232 19.37 -12.32 -6.68
CA PHE A 232 19.35 -11.84 -5.29
C PHE A 232 19.09 -12.99 -4.30
N ILE A 233 18.15 -13.88 -4.61
CA ILE A 233 17.88 -15.07 -3.80
C ILE A 233 19.09 -16.00 -3.75
N GLU A 234 19.74 -16.25 -4.90
CA GLU A 234 20.98 -17.04 -4.93
C GLU A 234 22.09 -16.44 -4.04
N LYS A 235 22.19 -15.09 -4.04
CA LYS A 235 23.11 -14.37 -3.16
C LYS A 235 22.76 -14.62 -1.69
N LEU A 236 21.47 -14.42 -1.30
CA LEU A 236 21.01 -14.65 0.07
C LEU A 236 21.30 -16.09 0.52
N LYS A 237 21.03 -17.10 -0.32
CA LYS A 237 21.32 -18.50 -0.02
C LYS A 237 22.81 -18.75 0.21
N LYS A 238 23.69 -18.12 -0.57
CA LYS A 238 25.16 -18.18 -0.36
C LYS A 238 25.59 -17.50 0.94
N GLU A 239 24.85 -16.50 1.40
CA GLU A 239 25.09 -15.80 2.67
C GLU A 239 24.47 -16.53 3.88
N GLY A 240 23.88 -17.74 3.66
CA GLY A 240 23.37 -18.59 4.73
C GLY A 240 21.85 -18.49 4.99
N TYR A 241 21.15 -17.65 4.23
CA TYR A 241 19.69 -17.58 4.33
C TYR A 241 19.03 -18.87 3.83
N GLN A 242 18.00 -19.34 4.56
CA GLN A 242 17.31 -20.59 4.30
C GLN A 242 15.88 -20.37 3.82
N ASP A 243 15.31 -21.35 3.11
CA ASP A 243 13.91 -21.38 2.66
C ASP A 243 13.49 -20.15 1.85
N VAL A 244 14.45 -19.48 1.19
CA VAL A 244 14.17 -18.24 0.46
C VAL A 244 13.40 -18.53 -0.82
N GLN A 245 12.20 -17.96 -0.93
CA GLN A 245 11.25 -18.16 -2.03
C GLN A 245 10.66 -16.84 -2.51
N LEU A 246 10.32 -16.79 -3.82
CA LEU A 246 9.47 -15.78 -4.43
C LEU A 246 8.13 -16.43 -4.80
N ILE A 247 7.05 -15.89 -4.27
CA ILE A 247 5.69 -16.37 -4.53
C ILE A 247 4.94 -15.28 -5.30
N ASP A 248 4.61 -15.56 -6.55
CA ASP A 248 3.81 -14.66 -7.39
C ASP A 248 2.36 -14.66 -6.91
N THR A 249 1.95 -13.56 -6.26
CA THR A 249 0.62 -13.43 -5.66
C THR A 249 -0.47 -13.11 -6.68
N THR A 250 -0.11 -12.90 -7.96
CA THR A 250 -1.05 -12.70 -9.07
C THR A 250 -1.52 -14.01 -9.71
N LYS A 251 -1.05 -15.16 -9.22
CA LYS A 251 -1.47 -16.50 -9.64
C LYS A 251 -2.58 -17.03 -8.72
N ASP A 252 -3.67 -16.28 -8.61
CA ASP A 252 -4.87 -16.62 -7.82
C ASP A 252 -4.63 -16.80 -6.32
N ILE A 253 -3.50 -16.27 -5.79
CA ILE A 253 -3.23 -16.27 -4.34
C ILE A 253 -3.97 -15.08 -3.69
N PHE A 254 -3.69 -13.85 -4.13
CA PHE A 254 -4.40 -12.66 -3.66
C PHE A 254 -5.32 -12.08 -4.75
N MET A 255 -4.92 -12.24 -6.01
CA MET A 255 -5.64 -11.74 -7.17
C MET A 255 -5.27 -12.55 -8.43
N GLY A 256 -6.11 -12.51 -9.45
CA GLY A 256 -5.80 -13.08 -10.76
C GLY A 256 -4.90 -12.15 -11.59
N HIS A 257 -4.17 -12.72 -12.55
CA HIS A 257 -3.22 -11.97 -13.38
C HIS A 257 -3.86 -10.81 -14.15
N LYS A 258 -5.07 -11.00 -14.71
CA LYS A 258 -5.81 -9.94 -15.42
C LYS A 258 -6.20 -8.80 -14.49
N GLU A 259 -6.63 -9.12 -13.28
CA GLU A 259 -6.96 -8.14 -12.24
C GLU A 259 -5.71 -7.34 -11.84
N ALA A 260 -4.57 -8.02 -11.63
CA ALA A 260 -3.30 -7.38 -11.30
C ALA A 260 -2.86 -6.39 -12.40
N LEU A 261 -3.00 -6.74 -13.67
CA LEU A 261 -2.71 -5.83 -14.80
C LEU A 261 -3.63 -4.61 -14.79
N LEU A 262 -4.95 -4.81 -14.66
CA LEU A 262 -5.94 -3.74 -14.62
C LEU A 262 -5.70 -2.77 -13.46
N LEU A 263 -5.31 -3.30 -12.29
CA LEU A 263 -5.11 -2.53 -11.07
C LEU A 263 -3.67 -2.02 -10.89
N GLY A 264 -2.78 -2.22 -11.86
CA GLY A 264 -1.39 -1.75 -11.79
C GLY A 264 -0.51 -2.51 -10.78
N LEU A 265 -0.91 -3.73 -10.39
CA LEU A 265 -0.24 -4.60 -9.42
C LEU A 265 0.65 -5.67 -10.07
N TYR A 266 1.01 -5.50 -11.34
CA TYR A 266 1.91 -6.43 -12.02
C TYR A 266 3.25 -6.57 -11.26
N GLY A 267 3.69 -7.81 -11.07
CA GLY A 267 4.88 -8.14 -10.30
C GLY A 267 4.67 -8.18 -8.79
N SER A 268 3.40 -8.19 -8.35
CA SER A 268 3.04 -8.39 -6.94
C SER A 268 3.52 -9.77 -6.47
N THR A 269 4.44 -9.78 -5.52
CA THR A 269 5.21 -10.97 -5.13
C THR A 269 5.50 -10.94 -3.63
N LEU A 270 5.38 -12.08 -2.97
CA LEU A 270 5.91 -12.33 -1.64
C LEU A 270 7.34 -12.85 -1.74
N LEU A 271 8.27 -12.21 -1.06
CA LEU A 271 9.59 -12.73 -0.76
C LEU A 271 9.57 -13.22 0.68
N ILE A 272 9.73 -14.51 0.89
CA ILE A 272 9.76 -15.14 2.21
C ILE A 272 11.05 -15.91 2.39
N GLY A 273 11.48 -16.09 3.64
CA GLY A 273 12.66 -16.88 3.99
C GLY A 273 13.07 -16.69 5.44
N ARG A 274 14.21 -17.28 5.78
CA ARG A 274 14.81 -17.24 7.11
C ARG A 274 16.27 -16.75 7.01
N LYS A 275 16.67 -15.84 7.93
CA LYS A 275 18.05 -15.35 8.00
C LYS A 275 18.96 -16.37 8.64
#